data_7c7df49add0540de46ed36fc3f673da2
#
_entry.id   7c7df49add0540de46ed36fc3f673da2
#
_cell.length_a   1.000
_cell.length_b   1.000
_cell.length_c   1.000
_cell.angle_alpha   90.00
_cell.angle_beta   90.00
_cell.angle_gamma   90.00
#
_symmetry.space_group_name_H-M   'P 1'
#
loop_
_entity.id
_entity.type
_entity.pdbx_description
1 polymer ?
#
loop_
_entity_poly.entity_id
_entity_poly.type
_entity_poly.pdbx_seq_one_letter_code
_entity_poly.pdbx_strand_id
1 'polypeptide(L)'
;MATRNFGEPIRLLFLVGDTGGGHRSAANAVQQALERCYPGRFDAVICDPLLGPGTPLRLRWLMRLYGPAIRLTPWLWGMLWRSYNSPRVLGWARRTVLRSAYPSVAAAVAQHQPAVIVAFHALTADPAVRARASSVPEAGLVTVVTDLVTAHLSWRDAAVDRIIVPSAPIRHQCRLDGMAEGRYTEIGLPVAVEFSQPPMGTHARGALQRALGLRGGRFLVVVTGGAEGSGGIYRRTAAILKKQPGDVDVAVICGRNDMLRRRLTRLAARSGGRLTVRGFVDNMADWLRCADVVVGKAGPGTIAEAVCCGAPLLLTSYVPGQEAGNADFVVSAGAGRYVPGLADLVAEIDRLKHDPRALAEMRQASASISRPGAAADIAMMLASLAEGARAAGVAVTTPATAWQPARNIPPLAQRPEVWTVLPQRASRASRRARRDLIGVDGGGRRLKTLPRRRKLGRL
;
A
#
# COMPACT_ATOMS: atom_id res chain seq x y z
N MET A 1 33.72 1.72 -24.10
CA MET A 1 32.70 0.67 -23.91
C MET A 1 31.94 0.53 -25.21
N ALA A 2 32.04 -0.62 -25.87
CA ALA A 2 31.35 -0.84 -27.15
C ALA A 2 29.84 -0.89 -26.88
N THR A 3 29.09 0.01 -27.51
CA THR A 3 27.62 -0.03 -27.57
C THR A 3 27.24 -1.31 -28.31
N ARG A 4 26.83 -2.34 -27.56
CA ARG A 4 26.20 -3.51 -28.16
C ARG A 4 24.92 -3.02 -28.86
N ASN A 5 24.91 -3.16 -30.17
CA ASN A 5 23.74 -2.86 -31.00
C ASN A 5 22.69 -3.95 -30.69
N PHE A 6 21.92 -3.76 -29.61
CA PHE A 6 20.74 -4.55 -29.33
C PHE A 6 19.71 -4.09 -30.33
N GLY A 7 19.18 -4.98 -31.19
CA GLY A 7 18.06 -4.66 -32.08
C GLY A 7 16.96 -3.87 -31.37
N GLU A 8 15.80 -3.65 -31.97
CA GLU A 8 14.70 -2.90 -31.33
C GLU A 8 14.44 -3.39 -29.89
N PRO A 9 14.24 -2.46 -28.93
CA PRO A 9 14.01 -2.80 -27.53
C PRO A 9 12.74 -3.67 -27.38
N ILE A 10 12.80 -4.65 -26.50
CA ILE A 10 11.67 -5.55 -26.21
C ILE A 10 10.63 -4.78 -25.41
N ARG A 11 9.40 -4.70 -25.93
CA ARG A 11 8.32 -3.92 -25.31
C ARG A 11 7.63 -4.69 -24.20
N LEU A 12 7.48 -4.04 -23.05
CA LEU A 12 6.65 -4.49 -21.93
C LEU A 12 5.52 -3.48 -21.68
N LEU A 13 4.32 -3.97 -21.38
CA LEU A 13 3.17 -3.11 -21.08
C LEU A 13 2.78 -3.25 -19.61
N PHE A 14 2.92 -2.18 -18.83
CA PHE A 14 2.57 -2.11 -17.42
C PHE A 14 1.19 -1.48 -17.26
N LEU A 15 0.21 -2.28 -16.84
CA LEU A 15 -1.16 -1.84 -16.63
C LEU A 15 -1.34 -1.42 -15.17
N VAL A 16 -1.59 -0.14 -14.96
CA VAL A 16 -1.82 0.45 -13.63
C VAL A 16 -3.25 0.93 -13.47
N GLY A 17 -3.62 1.35 -12.26
CA GLY A 17 -4.83 2.11 -11.96
C GLY A 17 -4.49 3.19 -10.94
N ASP A 18 -4.71 4.45 -11.27
CA ASP A 18 -4.35 5.59 -10.40
C ASP A 18 -5.36 5.79 -9.26
N THR A 19 -5.66 4.70 -8.54
CA THR A 19 -6.49 4.68 -7.35
C THR A 19 -5.63 4.77 -6.08
N GLY A 20 -4.93 5.89 -5.85
CA GLY A 20 -4.15 6.12 -4.62
C GLY A 20 -2.62 6.16 -4.77
N GLY A 21 -2.08 6.00 -5.96
CA GLY A 21 -0.65 6.21 -6.28
C GLY A 21 0.28 5.02 -6.04
N GLY A 22 -0.07 4.04 -5.18
CA GLY A 22 0.79 2.91 -4.84
C GLY A 22 1.09 1.98 -6.03
N HIS A 23 0.10 1.72 -6.88
CA HIS A 23 0.25 0.88 -8.07
C HIS A 23 1.21 1.49 -9.09
N ARG A 24 1.08 2.79 -9.34
CA ARG A 24 1.99 3.53 -10.24
C ARG A 24 3.40 3.62 -9.68
N SER A 25 3.56 3.86 -8.38
CA SER A 25 4.88 3.85 -7.74
C SER A 25 5.58 2.51 -7.88
N ALA A 26 4.85 1.39 -7.70
CA ALA A 26 5.37 0.05 -7.88
C ALA A 26 5.79 -0.21 -9.34
N ALA A 27 4.97 0.20 -10.31
CA ALA A 27 5.29 0.09 -11.74
C ALA A 27 6.52 0.92 -12.12
N ASN A 28 6.60 2.18 -11.66
CA ASN A 28 7.76 3.05 -11.88
C ASN A 28 9.05 2.45 -11.30
N ALA A 29 8.96 1.85 -10.10
CA ALA A 29 10.12 1.22 -9.47
C ALA A 29 10.68 0.06 -10.33
N VAL A 30 9.81 -0.77 -10.89
CA VAL A 30 10.20 -1.87 -11.77
C VAL A 30 10.72 -1.36 -13.12
N GLN A 31 10.10 -0.31 -13.69
CA GLN A 31 10.58 0.33 -14.91
C GLN A 31 11.99 0.90 -14.74
N GLN A 32 12.25 1.63 -13.65
CA GLN A 32 13.57 2.15 -13.33
C GLN A 32 14.59 1.03 -13.11
N ALA A 33 14.18 -0.08 -12.48
CA ALA A 33 15.04 -1.24 -12.29
C ALA A 33 15.40 -1.92 -13.63
N LEU A 34 14.45 -2.05 -14.55
CA LEU A 34 14.71 -2.56 -15.91
C LEU A 34 15.72 -1.69 -16.63
N GLU A 35 15.55 -0.37 -16.64
CA GLU A 35 16.47 0.54 -17.30
C GLU A 35 17.88 0.50 -16.68
N ARG A 36 17.98 0.35 -15.36
CA ARG A 36 19.29 0.24 -14.66
C ARG A 36 20.01 -1.08 -14.92
N CYS A 37 19.26 -2.20 -14.86
CA CYS A 37 19.84 -3.54 -15.03
C CYS A 37 20.11 -3.88 -16.49
N TYR A 38 19.34 -3.32 -17.40
CA TYR A 38 19.34 -3.63 -18.84
C TYR A 38 19.18 -2.38 -19.70
N PRO A 39 20.13 -1.43 -19.67
CA PRO A 39 20.00 -0.14 -20.35
C PRO A 39 19.70 -0.29 -21.82
N GLY A 40 18.61 0.34 -22.29
CA GLY A 40 18.18 0.36 -23.69
C GLY A 40 17.68 -0.98 -24.26
N ARG A 41 17.59 -2.05 -23.45
CA ARG A 41 17.15 -3.39 -23.92
C ARG A 41 15.64 -3.57 -23.88
N PHE A 42 14.96 -2.91 -22.98
CA PHE A 42 13.51 -3.00 -22.76
C PHE A 42 12.85 -1.63 -22.84
N ASP A 43 11.68 -1.59 -23.49
CA ASP A 43 10.79 -0.43 -23.52
C ASP A 43 9.55 -0.74 -22.66
N ALA A 44 9.57 -0.34 -21.38
CA ALA A 44 8.48 -0.56 -20.45
C ALA A 44 7.50 0.63 -20.46
N VAL A 45 6.34 0.45 -21.08
CA VAL A 45 5.29 1.48 -21.19
C VAL A 45 4.29 1.34 -20.07
N ILE A 46 4.08 2.41 -19.28
CA ILE A 46 3.07 2.44 -18.20
C ILE A 46 1.77 3.06 -18.71
N CYS A 47 0.69 2.30 -18.67
CA CYS A 47 -0.63 2.69 -19.13
C CYS A 47 -1.68 2.56 -18.02
N ASP A 48 -2.58 3.56 -17.87
CA ASP A 48 -3.77 3.47 -17.03
C ASP A 48 -5.03 3.28 -17.91
N PRO A 49 -5.45 2.04 -18.15
CA PRO A 49 -6.64 1.76 -18.95
C PRO A 49 -7.95 1.95 -18.18
N LEU A 50 -7.90 2.30 -16.89
CA LEU A 50 -9.09 2.52 -16.05
C LEU A 50 -9.52 4.00 -16.02
N LEU A 51 -8.58 4.92 -16.23
CA LEU A 51 -8.82 6.36 -16.23
C LEU A 51 -8.40 7.05 -17.53
N GLY A 52 -7.67 6.35 -18.40
CA GLY A 52 -7.13 6.86 -19.65
C GLY A 52 -8.16 7.17 -20.76
N PRO A 53 -7.72 7.65 -21.92
CA PRO A 53 -8.55 7.81 -23.10
C PRO A 53 -9.21 6.48 -23.49
N GLY A 54 -10.47 6.53 -23.94
CA GLY A 54 -11.22 5.33 -24.35
C GLY A 54 -11.88 4.55 -23.20
N THR A 55 -11.55 4.86 -21.93
CA THR A 55 -12.24 4.24 -20.78
C THR A 55 -13.71 4.68 -20.73
N PRO A 56 -14.67 3.74 -20.62
CA PRO A 56 -16.08 4.09 -20.49
C PRO A 56 -16.36 5.03 -19.32
N LEU A 57 -17.17 6.07 -19.55
CA LEU A 57 -17.44 7.11 -18.55
C LEU A 57 -17.88 6.54 -17.19
N ARG A 58 -18.73 5.48 -17.19
CA ARG A 58 -19.20 4.83 -15.95
C ARG A 58 -18.04 4.26 -15.14
N LEU A 59 -17.09 3.59 -15.77
CA LEU A 59 -15.91 3.03 -15.10
C LEU A 59 -15.00 4.15 -14.59
N ARG A 60 -14.78 5.18 -15.41
CA ARG A 60 -13.97 6.35 -15.03
C ARG A 60 -14.55 7.07 -13.81
N TRP A 61 -15.87 7.24 -13.75
CA TRP A 61 -16.56 7.79 -12.57
C TRP A 61 -16.39 6.89 -11.35
N LEU A 62 -16.57 5.59 -11.50
CA LEU A 62 -16.39 4.63 -10.40
C LEU A 62 -14.97 4.70 -9.83
N MET A 63 -13.95 4.74 -10.68
CA MET A 63 -12.55 4.85 -10.24
C MET A 63 -12.27 6.18 -9.54
N ARG A 64 -12.82 7.29 -10.02
CA ARG A 64 -12.68 8.61 -9.38
C ARG A 64 -13.36 8.71 -8.02
N LEU A 65 -14.41 7.93 -7.77
CA LEU A 65 -15.10 7.89 -6.48
C LEU A 65 -14.32 7.13 -5.41
N TYR A 66 -13.33 6.32 -5.78
CA TYR A 66 -12.52 5.56 -4.81
C TYR A 66 -11.88 6.43 -3.73
N GLY A 67 -11.15 7.46 -4.11
CA GLY A 67 -10.48 8.37 -3.17
C GLY A 67 -11.45 9.06 -2.19
N PRO A 68 -12.54 9.69 -2.65
CA PRO A 68 -13.60 10.20 -1.77
C PRO A 68 -14.23 9.12 -0.88
N ALA A 69 -14.53 7.93 -1.40
CA ALA A 69 -15.17 6.85 -0.64
C ALA A 69 -14.33 6.39 0.55
N ILE A 70 -13.04 6.14 0.36
CA ILE A 70 -12.15 5.74 1.47
C ILE A 70 -11.90 6.85 2.50
N ARG A 71 -12.07 8.12 2.11
CA ARG A 71 -11.92 9.29 3.02
C ARG A 71 -13.17 9.59 3.82
N LEU A 72 -14.34 9.52 3.19
CA LEU A 72 -15.61 9.94 3.79
C LEU A 72 -16.38 8.78 4.42
N THR A 73 -16.33 7.60 3.81
CA THR A 73 -17.11 6.42 4.23
C THR A 73 -16.25 5.14 4.28
N PRO A 74 -15.15 5.12 5.05
CA PRO A 74 -14.23 3.97 5.07
C PRO A 74 -14.89 2.66 5.53
N TRP A 75 -15.91 2.73 6.40
CA TRP A 75 -16.68 1.56 6.83
C TRP A 75 -17.49 0.94 5.69
N LEU A 76 -18.12 1.77 4.85
CA LEU A 76 -18.86 1.31 3.67
C LEU A 76 -17.91 0.66 2.67
N TRP A 77 -16.73 1.25 2.45
CA TRP A 77 -15.70 0.65 1.62
C TRP A 77 -15.29 -0.73 2.14
N GLY A 78 -15.07 -0.87 3.44
CA GLY A 78 -14.73 -2.16 4.06
C GLY A 78 -15.82 -3.23 3.88
N MET A 79 -17.09 -2.85 3.93
CA MET A 79 -18.21 -3.76 3.63
C MET A 79 -18.21 -4.18 2.15
N LEU A 80 -18.09 -3.22 1.23
CA LEU A 80 -18.03 -3.49 -0.20
C LEU A 80 -16.83 -4.38 -0.54
N TRP A 81 -15.65 -4.07 -0.01
CA TRP A 81 -14.43 -4.85 -0.24
C TRP A 81 -14.63 -6.32 0.17
N ARG A 82 -15.22 -6.58 1.35
CA ARG A 82 -15.53 -7.94 1.81
C ARG A 82 -16.52 -8.65 0.90
N SER A 83 -17.57 -7.95 0.46
CA SER A 83 -18.59 -8.50 -0.44
C SER A 83 -17.99 -8.88 -1.80
N TYR A 84 -17.16 -8.00 -2.37
CA TYR A 84 -16.47 -8.26 -3.64
C TYR A 84 -15.39 -9.35 -3.53
N ASN A 85 -14.89 -9.63 -2.33
CA ASN A 85 -13.91 -10.69 -2.08
C ASN A 85 -14.57 -12.08 -1.94
N SER A 86 -15.65 -12.32 -2.68
CA SER A 86 -16.29 -13.63 -2.79
C SER A 86 -16.29 -14.12 -4.25
N PRO A 87 -16.13 -15.43 -4.51
CA PRO A 87 -16.10 -15.96 -5.87
C PRO A 87 -17.35 -15.66 -6.69
N ARG A 88 -18.54 -15.67 -6.05
CA ARG A 88 -19.82 -15.38 -6.71
C ARG A 88 -19.92 -13.93 -7.17
N VAL A 89 -19.60 -12.99 -6.28
CA VAL A 89 -19.65 -11.55 -6.57
C VAL A 89 -18.55 -11.16 -7.56
N LEU A 90 -17.35 -11.72 -7.43
CA LEU A 90 -16.26 -11.52 -8.39
C LEU A 90 -16.67 -12.06 -9.78
N GLY A 91 -17.30 -13.24 -9.85
CA GLY A 91 -17.81 -13.80 -11.10
C GLY A 91 -18.88 -12.90 -11.76
N TRP A 92 -19.76 -12.28 -10.98
CA TRP A 92 -20.69 -11.27 -11.48
C TRP A 92 -19.95 -10.00 -11.94
N ALA A 93 -19.01 -9.49 -11.15
CA ALA A 93 -18.24 -8.30 -11.47
C ALA A 93 -17.43 -8.47 -12.77
N ARG A 94 -16.91 -9.66 -13.04
CA ARG A 94 -16.22 -9.99 -14.30
C ARG A 94 -17.12 -9.88 -15.53
N ARG A 95 -18.40 -10.29 -15.37
CA ARG A 95 -19.36 -10.21 -16.48
C ARG A 95 -19.90 -8.81 -16.70
N THR A 96 -19.76 -7.91 -15.73
CA THR A 96 -20.33 -6.55 -15.75
C THR A 96 -19.23 -5.48 -15.71
N VAL A 97 -18.76 -5.12 -14.52
CA VAL A 97 -17.83 -4.00 -14.29
C VAL A 97 -16.47 -4.24 -14.96
N LEU A 98 -15.86 -5.40 -14.74
CA LEU A 98 -14.53 -5.70 -15.30
C LEU A 98 -14.59 -5.87 -16.81
N ARG A 99 -15.71 -6.37 -17.35
CA ARG A 99 -15.94 -6.40 -18.79
C ARG A 99 -15.90 -5.01 -19.43
N SER A 100 -16.32 -3.97 -18.71
CA SER A 100 -16.26 -2.60 -19.21
C SER A 100 -14.84 -2.03 -19.32
N ALA A 101 -13.86 -2.61 -18.63
CA ALA A 101 -12.45 -2.23 -18.75
C ALA A 101 -11.76 -2.90 -19.95
N TYR A 102 -12.34 -3.98 -20.50
CA TYR A 102 -11.73 -4.76 -21.58
C TYR A 102 -11.39 -3.92 -22.84
N PRO A 103 -12.29 -3.05 -23.38
CA PRO A 103 -11.95 -2.29 -24.59
C PRO A 103 -10.71 -1.43 -24.44
N SER A 104 -10.54 -0.77 -23.28
CA SER A 104 -9.39 0.09 -23.01
C SER A 104 -8.10 -0.70 -22.87
N VAL A 105 -8.16 -1.85 -22.19
CA VAL A 105 -7.01 -2.75 -22.05
C VAL A 105 -6.66 -3.38 -23.40
N ALA A 106 -7.65 -3.84 -24.17
CA ALA A 106 -7.44 -4.42 -25.50
C ALA A 106 -6.82 -3.41 -26.46
N ALA A 107 -7.28 -2.14 -26.45
CA ALA A 107 -6.71 -1.07 -27.25
C ALA A 107 -5.23 -0.82 -26.86
N ALA A 108 -4.90 -0.77 -25.57
CA ALA A 108 -3.52 -0.62 -25.12
C ALA A 108 -2.64 -1.79 -25.56
N VAL A 109 -3.11 -3.04 -25.42
CA VAL A 109 -2.39 -4.23 -25.85
C VAL A 109 -2.18 -4.23 -27.36
N ALA A 110 -3.23 -3.93 -28.14
CA ALA A 110 -3.15 -3.87 -29.60
C ALA A 110 -2.20 -2.74 -30.09
N GLN A 111 -2.22 -1.59 -29.43
CA GLN A 111 -1.35 -0.45 -29.76
C GLN A 111 0.13 -0.75 -29.51
N HIS A 112 0.43 -1.40 -28.39
CA HIS A 112 1.81 -1.56 -27.94
C HIS A 112 2.43 -2.91 -28.33
N GLN A 113 1.65 -3.91 -28.73
CA GLN A 113 2.12 -5.25 -29.13
C GLN A 113 3.24 -5.79 -28.20
N PRO A 114 3.00 -5.88 -26.85
CA PRO A 114 4.05 -6.17 -25.90
C PRO A 114 4.45 -7.66 -25.92
N ALA A 115 5.73 -7.95 -25.64
CA ALA A 115 6.20 -9.29 -25.34
C ALA A 115 5.74 -9.78 -23.95
N VAL A 116 5.58 -8.86 -22.99
CA VAL A 116 5.05 -9.15 -21.65
C VAL A 116 4.07 -8.07 -21.21
N ILE A 117 2.91 -8.50 -20.71
CA ILE A 117 1.91 -7.65 -20.05
C ILE A 117 2.07 -7.83 -18.55
N VAL A 118 2.15 -6.73 -17.80
CA VAL A 118 2.28 -6.76 -16.34
C VAL A 118 1.15 -5.98 -15.69
N ALA A 119 0.29 -6.67 -14.94
CA ALA A 119 -0.82 -6.05 -14.21
C ALA A 119 -0.39 -5.63 -12.80
N PHE A 120 -0.30 -4.32 -12.56
CA PHE A 120 -0.05 -3.72 -11.24
C PHE A 120 -1.33 -3.30 -10.53
N HIS A 121 -2.50 -3.58 -11.09
CA HIS A 121 -3.79 -3.28 -10.48
C HIS A 121 -4.75 -4.46 -10.64
N ALA A 122 -5.43 -4.84 -9.56
CA ALA A 122 -6.31 -6.02 -9.52
C ALA A 122 -7.40 -6.03 -10.60
N LEU A 123 -7.92 -4.86 -10.97
CA LEU A 123 -8.99 -4.74 -11.98
C LEU A 123 -8.48 -4.83 -13.42
N THR A 124 -7.16 -4.83 -13.65
CA THR A 124 -6.60 -4.94 -15.00
C THR A 124 -6.20 -6.37 -15.38
N ALA A 125 -6.08 -7.28 -14.40
CA ALA A 125 -5.63 -8.65 -14.66
C ALA A 125 -6.60 -9.45 -15.54
N ASP A 126 -7.90 -9.54 -15.19
CA ASP A 126 -8.90 -10.26 -15.99
C ASP A 126 -9.09 -9.67 -17.41
N PRO A 127 -9.23 -8.34 -17.60
CA PRO A 127 -9.22 -7.77 -18.95
C PRO A 127 -7.94 -8.05 -19.74
N ALA A 128 -6.77 -8.10 -19.08
CA ALA A 128 -5.49 -8.40 -19.74
C ALA A 128 -5.43 -9.85 -20.24
N VAL A 129 -5.96 -10.82 -19.48
CA VAL A 129 -6.07 -12.22 -19.94
C VAL A 129 -6.80 -12.30 -21.28
N ARG A 130 -7.94 -11.61 -21.39
CA ARG A 130 -8.76 -11.60 -22.61
C ARG A 130 -8.09 -10.85 -23.76
N ALA A 131 -7.48 -9.70 -23.46
CA ALA A 131 -6.78 -8.90 -24.46
C ALA A 131 -5.56 -9.64 -25.02
N ARG A 132 -4.80 -10.35 -24.15
CA ARG A 132 -3.70 -11.20 -24.58
C ARG A 132 -4.19 -12.25 -25.58
N ALA A 133 -5.22 -13.02 -25.21
CA ALA A 133 -5.74 -14.10 -26.05
C ALA A 133 -6.22 -13.63 -27.43
N SER A 134 -6.69 -12.40 -27.55
CA SER A 134 -7.21 -11.85 -28.82
C SER A 134 -6.18 -11.14 -29.68
N SER A 135 -5.11 -10.59 -29.09
CA SER A 135 -4.21 -9.66 -29.81
C SER A 135 -2.75 -10.08 -29.81
N VAL A 136 -2.28 -10.72 -28.73
CA VAL A 136 -0.86 -11.13 -28.54
C VAL A 136 -0.80 -12.44 -27.74
N PRO A 137 -1.31 -13.55 -28.26
CA PRO A 137 -1.43 -14.81 -27.51
C PRO A 137 -0.09 -15.32 -26.98
N GLU A 138 1.02 -14.97 -27.62
CA GLU A 138 2.38 -15.36 -27.28
C GLU A 138 2.98 -14.51 -26.14
N ALA A 139 2.37 -13.37 -25.82
CA ALA A 139 2.88 -12.48 -24.78
C ALA A 139 2.79 -13.12 -23.39
N GLY A 140 3.84 -13.00 -22.59
CA GLY A 140 3.79 -13.33 -21.17
C GLY A 140 2.78 -12.42 -20.43
N LEU A 141 2.10 -12.96 -19.41
CA LEU A 141 1.20 -12.19 -18.55
C LEU A 141 1.55 -12.40 -17.08
N VAL A 142 1.92 -11.33 -16.41
CA VAL A 142 2.34 -11.33 -15.01
C VAL A 142 1.45 -10.40 -14.19
N THR A 143 1.11 -10.81 -12.98
CA THR A 143 0.47 -9.94 -11.98
C THR A 143 1.45 -9.61 -10.86
N VAL A 144 1.62 -8.34 -10.55
CA VAL A 144 2.40 -7.86 -9.40
C VAL A 144 1.44 -7.37 -8.33
N VAL A 145 1.27 -8.15 -7.27
CA VAL A 145 0.35 -7.83 -6.18
C VAL A 145 0.92 -6.68 -5.35
N THR A 146 0.17 -5.60 -5.23
CA THR A 146 0.57 -4.39 -4.48
C THR A 146 -0.15 -4.24 -3.13
N ASP A 147 -1.06 -5.15 -2.78
CA ASP A 147 -1.54 -5.34 -1.41
C ASP A 147 -0.49 -6.09 -0.59
N LEU A 148 -0.27 -5.73 0.69
CA LEU A 148 0.87 -6.25 1.45
C LEU A 148 0.56 -7.56 2.20
N VAL A 149 -0.63 -7.68 2.79
CA VAL A 149 -1.01 -8.81 3.67
C VAL A 149 -2.28 -9.50 3.23
N THR A 150 -3.25 -8.75 2.73
CA THR A 150 -4.55 -9.27 2.34
C THR A 150 -4.82 -8.93 0.89
N ALA A 151 -4.59 -9.89 -0.01
CA ALA A 151 -4.87 -9.71 -1.42
C ALA A 151 -6.33 -10.06 -1.75
N HIS A 152 -7.00 -9.17 -2.47
CA HIS A 152 -8.32 -9.44 -3.03
C HIS A 152 -8.26 -10.62 -4.03
N LEU A 153 -9.36 -11.39 -4.15
CA LEU A 153 -9.43 -12.53 -5.08
C LEU A 153 -9.11 -12.15 -6.53
N SER A 154 -9.42 -10.92 -6.95
CA SER A 154 -9.11 -10.43 -8.30
C SER A 154 -7.61 -10.40 -8.64
N TRP A 155 -6.73 -10.40 -7.65
CA TRP A 155 -5.29 -10.55 -7.87
C TRP A 155 -4.88 -11.97 -8.24
N ARG A 156 -5.61 -12.96 -7.68
CA ARG A 156 -5.20 -14.37 -7.64
C ARG A 156 -5.97 -15.27 -8.58
N ASP A 157 -6.89 -14.68 -9.33
CA ASP A 157 -7.84 -15.42 -10.13
C ASP A 157 -7.71 -15.02 -11.59
N ALA A 158 -6.62 -15.32 -12.18
CA ALA A 158 -6.50 -15.12 -13.61
C ALA A 158 -5.67 -16.25 -14.21
N ALA A 159 -5.91 -16.53 -15.46
CA ALA A 159 -5.04 -17.37 -16.28
C ALA A 159 -3.75 -16.60 -16.62
N VAL A 160 -3.10 -16.02 -15.58
CA VAL A 160 -1.81 -15.34 -15.71
C VAL A 160 -0.68 -16.35 -15.60
N ASP A 161 0.45 -16.10 -16.23
CA ASP A 161 1.58 -17.03 -16.23
C ASP A 161 2.30 -17.04 -14.88
N ARG A 162 2.40 -15.86 -14.24
CA ARG A 162 3.04 -15.70 -12.93
C ARG A 162 2.33 -14.65 -12.09
N ILE A 163 2.28 -14.89 -10.77
CA ILE A 163 1.84 -13.93 -9.77
C ILE A 163 2.99 -13.63 -8.83
N ILE A 164 3.41 -12.38 -8.78
CA ILE A 164 4.44 -11.90 -7.87
C ILE A 164 3.74 -11.39 -6.61
N VAL A 165 4.08 -11.98 -5.47
CA VAL A 165 3.47 -11.64 -4.18
C VAL A 165 4.48 -10.94 -3.27
N PRO A 166 4.03 -9.92 -2.50
CA PRO A 166 4.93 -9.09 -1.71
C PRO A 166 5.36 -9.71 -0.38
N SER A 167 4.66 -10.77 0.09
CA SER A 167 4.86 -11.27 1.45
C SER A 167 4.41 -12.71 1.64
N ALA A 168 4.94 -13.36 2.68
CA ALA A 168 4.55 -14.71 3.09
C ALA A 168 3.04 -14.86 3.39
N PRO A 169 2.34 -13.92 4.03
CA PRO A 169 0.89 -14.00 4.19
C PRO A 169 0.13 -14.16 2.87
N ILE A 170 0.47 -13.39 1.84
CA ILE A 170 -0.20 -13.51 0.53
C ILE A 170 0.23 -14.80 -0.18
N ARG A 171 1.49 -15.21 -0.09
CA ARG A 171 1.94 -16.52 -0.57
C ARG A 171 1.12 -17.66 0.06
N HIS A 172 0.89 -17.58 1.37
CA HIS A 172 0.06 -18.55 2.07
C HIS A 172 -1.40 -18.54 1.58
N GLN A 173 -1.98 -17.35 1.31
CA GLN A 173 -3.31 -17.23 0.70
C GLN A 173 -3.37 -17.93 -0.67
N CYS A 174 -2.37 -17.74 -1.55
CA CYS A 174 -2.30 -18.40 -2.84
C CYS A 174 -2.33 -19.93 -2.69
N ARG A 175 -1.57 -20.47 -1.72
CA ARG A 175 -1.56 -21.91 -1.42
C ARG A 175 -2.91 -22.40 -0.92
N LEU A 176 -3.56 -21.66 0.00
CA LEU A 176 -4.89 -22.01 0.52
C LEU A 176 -5.97 -21.97 -0.56
N ASP A 177 -5.82 -21.12 -1.57
CA ASP A 177 -6.72 -21.06 -2.72
C ASP A 177 -6.46 -22.17 -3.74
N GLY A 178 -5.53 -23.10 -3.46
CA GLY A 178 -5.24 -24.24 -4.32
C GLY A 178 -4.42 -23.90 -5.56
N MET A 179 -3.71 -22.77 -5.57
CA MET A 179 -2.84 -22.41 -6.69
C MET A 179 -1.61 -23.34 -6.71
N ALA A 180 -1.26 -23.83 -7.90
CA ALA A 180 -0.08 -24.66 -8.08
C ALA A 180 1.20 -23.90 -7.69
N GLU A 181 2.11 -24.58 -6.99
CA GLU A 181 3.45 -24.04 -6.74
C GLU A 181 4.15 -23.75 -8.06
N GLY A 182 4.92 -22.66 -8.10
CA GLY A 182 5.52 -22.18 -9.35
C GLY A 182 4.63 -21.18 -10.13
N ARG A 183 3.34 -21.07 -9.83
CA ARG A 183 2.47 -19.99 -10.41
C ARG A 183 2.60 -18.68 -9.65
N TYR A 184 3.11 -18.70 -8.45
CA TYR A 184 3.33 -17.52 -7.62
C TYR A 184 4.74 -17.54 -7.02
N THR A 185 5.33 -16.35 -6.87
CA THR A 185 6.67 -16.17 -6.32
C THR A 185 6.65 -15.01 -5.33
N GLU A 186 7.16 -15.25 -4.11
CA GLU A 186 7.35 -14.19 -3.13
C GLU A 186 8.65 -13.45 -3.43
N ILE A 187 8.54 -12.19 -3.84
CA ILE A 187 9.70 -11.32 -4.11
C ILE A 187 9.69 -10.11 -3.16
N GLY A 188 8.55 -9.47 -2.98
CA GLY A 188 8.43 -8.24 -2.22
C GLY A 188 7.60 -7.21 -2.94
N LEU A 189 7.19 -6.15 -2.23
CA LEU A 189 6.57 -4.99 -2.86
C LEU A 189 7.66 -4.12 -3.48
N PRO A 190 7.64 -3.87 -4.80
CA PRO A 190 8.69 -3.09 -5.44
C PRO A 190 8.65 -1.63 -4.99
N VAL A 191 9.77 -1.13 -4.55
CA VAL A 191 10.01 0.27 -4.19
C VAL A 191 11.16 0.82 -5.02
N ALA A 192 11.16 2.13 -5.25
CA ALA A 192 12.24 2.78 -5.99
C ALA A 192 13.57 2.64 -5.25
N VAL A 193 14.67 2.59 -6.01
CA VAL A 193 16.00 2.31 -5.48
C VAL A 193 16.49 3.34 -4.44
N GLU A 194 15.95 4.55 -4.49
CA GLU A 194 16.25 5.61 -3.54
C GLU A 194 15.88 5.23 -2.10
N PHE A 195 14.86 4.37 -1.91
CA PHE A 195 14.50 3.84 -0.60
C PHE A 195 15.44 2.74 -0.11
N SER A 196 16.18 2.12 -1.00
CA SER A 196 17.04 0.96 -0.73
C SER A 196 18.50 1.35 -0.43
N GLN A 197 18.77 2.63 -0.24
CA GLN A 197 20.10 3.12 0.08
C GLN A 197 20.52 2.71 1.52
N PRO A 198 21.81 2.44 1.76
CA PRO A 198 22.28 2.03 3.07
C PRO A 198 21.94 3.07 4.16
N PRO A 199 21.85 2.64 5.43
CA PRO A 199 21.64 3.55 6.55
C PRO A 199 22.71 4.63 6.62
N MET A 200 22.29 5.85 6.97
CA MET A 200 23.19 7.00 7.12
C MET A 200 23.70 7.12 8.56
N GLY A 201 24.97 7.50 8.71
CA GLY A 201 25.50 7.94 10.00
C GLY A 201 24.86 9.26 10.47
N THR A 202 24.97 9.54 11.75
CA THR A 202 24.33 10.70 12.41
C THR A 202 24.70 12.04 11.74
N HIS A 203 25.96 12.22 11.33
CA HIS A 203 26.42 13.46 10.68
C HIS A 203 25.74 13.66 9.30
N ALA A 204 25.73 12.63 8.45
CA ALA A 204 25.10 12.67 7.12
C ALA A 204 23.58 12.89 7.24
N ARG A 205 22.94 12.26 8.22
CA ARG A 205 21.53 12.45 8.53
C ARG A 205 21.22 13.90 8.92
N GLY A 206 22.01 14.50 9.80
CA GLY A 206 21.87 15.90 10.19
C GLY A 206 22.08 16.87 9.00
N ALA A 207 23.03 16.56 8.12
CA ALA A 207 23.23 17.32 6.89
C ALA A 207 22.02 17.24 5.95
N LEU A 208 21.46 16.04 5.76
CA LEU A 208 20.24 15.83 4.96
C LEU A 208 19.03 16.57 5.57
N GLN A 209 18.85 16.52 6.90
CA GLN A 209 17.79 17.28 7.57
C GLN A 209 17.91 18.78 7.25
N ARG A 210 19.10 19.37 7.33
CA ARG A 210 19.32 20.78 6.96
C ARG A 210 19.01 21.07 5.49
N ALA A 211 19.43 20.17 4.58
CA ALA A 211 19.14 20.30 3.15
C ALA A 211 17.61 20.27 2.86
N LEU A 212 16.83 19.54 3.65
CA LEU A 212 15.38 19.51 3.59
C LEU A 212 14.70 20.74 4.23
N GLY A 213 15.48 21.65 4.81
CA GLY A 213 14.99 22.85 5.48
C GLY A 213 14.54 22.62 6.92
N LEU A 214 15.07 21.54 7.55
CA LEU A 214 14.85 21.24 8.96
C LEU A 214 16.03 21.77 9.80
N ARG A 215 15.81 21.93 11.12
CA ARG A 215 16.84 22.47 12.01
C ARG A 215 18.05 21.56 12.23
N GLY A 216 17.88 20.25 12.00
CA GLY A 216 18.93 19.25 12.19
C GLY A 216 19.22 18.91 13.65
N GLY A 217 19.61 17.65 13.90
CA GLY A 217 20.00 17.19 15.24
C GLY A 217 18.87 17.07 16.28
N ARG A 218 17.61 17.26 15.87
CA ARG A 218 16.43 17.10 16.71
C ARG A 218 15.70 15.81 16.40
N PHE A 219 14.89 15.34 17.33
CA PHE A 219 14.02 14.18 17.08
C PHE A 219 12.97 14.53 16.01
N LEU A 220 13.02 13.85 14.89
CA LEU A 220 12.21 14.14 13.72
C LEU A 220 11.06 13.13 13.58
N VAL A 221 9.85 13.65 13.64
CA VAL A 221 8.62 12.89 13.34
C VAL A 221 8.17 13.25 11.92
N VAL A 222 8.19 12.29 11.00
CA VAL A 222 7.63 12.46 9.65
C VAL A 222 6.19 11.95 9.66
N VAL A 223 5.23 12.80 9.31
CA VAL A 223 3.81 12.46 9.25
C VAL A 223 3.36 12.40 7.80
N THR A 224 2.80 11.26 7.36
CA THR A 224 2.31 11.11 5.99
C THR A 224 1.01 10.32 5.92
N GLY A 225 0.18 10.63 4.93
CA GLY A 225 -1.05 9.89 4.62
C GLY A 225 -1.01 9.27 3.22
N GLY A 226 0.21 9.05 2.70
CA GLY A 226 0.44 8.63 1.32
C GLY A 226 0.07 9.72 0.31
N ALA A 227 0.00 9.36 -0.97
CA ALA A 227 -0.24 10.30 -2.06
C ALA A 227 -1.54 11.12 -1.89
N GLU A 228 -2.56 10.56 -1.22
CA GLU A 228 -3.86 11.21 -1.00
C GLU A 228 -3.94 12.03 0.29
N GLY A 229 -2.91 12.03 1.12
CA GLY A 229 -2.90 12.80 2.37
C GLY A 229 -4.06 12.47 3.31
N SER A 230 -4.38 11.18 3.44
CA SER A 230 -5.50 10.68 4.26
C SER A 230 -5.05 10.27 5.67
N GLY A 231 -5.98 9.84 6.55
CA GLY A 231 -5.65 9.26 7.86
C GLY A 231 -5.61 10.29 9.01
N GLY A 232 -6.33 11.41 8.91
CA GLY A 232 -6.49 12.35 10.03
C GLY A 232 -5.22 13.12 10.41
N ILE A 233 -4.33 13.36 9.47
CA ILE A 233 -3.00 13.98 9.62
C ILE A 233 -3.04 15.27 10.43
N TYR A 234 -3.98 16.18 10.15
CA TYR A 234 -4.06 17.47 10.84
C TYR A 234 -4.19 17.31 12.36
N ARG A 235 -5.11 16.45 12.80
CA ARG A 235 -5.37 16.24 14.24
C ARG A 235 -4.16 15.65 14.95
N ARG A 236 -3.47 14.71 14.29
CA ARG A 236 -2.25 14.06 14.80
C ARG A 236 -1.10 15.05 14.90
N THR A 237 -0.84 15.81 13.84
CA THR A 237 0.18 16.86 13.82
C THR A 237 -0.07 17.89 14.91
N ALA A 238 -1.30 18.37 15.06
CA ALA A 238 -1.65 19.35 16.10
C ALA A 238 -1.45 18.76 17.52
N ALA A 239 -1.79 17.49 17.74
CA ALA A 239 -1.59 16.83 19.03
C ALA A 239 -0.11 16.68 19.37
N ILE A 240 0.73 16.26 18.42
CA ILE A 240 2.18 16.14 18.58
C ILE A 240 2.78 17.50 18.94
N LEU A 241 2.50 18.54 18.17
CA LEU A 241 3.03 19.90 18.42
C LEU A 241 2.60 20.49 19.77
N LYS A 242 1.37 20.19 20.20
CA LYS A 242 0.84 20.70 21.47
C LYS A 242 1.45 20.01 22.69
N LYS A 243 1.78 18.72 22.58
CA LYS A 243 2.14 17.87 23.73
C LYS A 243 3.62 17.54 23.79
N GLN A 244 4.34 17.59 22.66
CA GLN A 244 5.79 17.37 22.63
C GLN A 244 6.57 18.65 22.93
N PRO A 245 7.70 18.55 23.65
CA PRO A 245 8.58 19.67 23.92
C PRO A 245 9.20 20.27 22.66
N GLY A 246 9.89 21.40 22.83
CA GLY A 246 10.52 22.15 21.73
C GLY A 246 11.65 21.48 20.99
N ASP A 247 12.10 20.30 21.43
CA ASP A 247 13.18 19.49 20.82
C ASP A 247 12.68 18.44 19.82
N VAL A 248 11.36 18.33 19.61
CA VAL A 248 10.73 17.51 18.57
C VAL A 248 10.36 18.37 17.37
N ASP A 249 10.86 18.02 16.20
CA ASP A 249 10.48 18.59 14.92
C ASP A 249 9.49 17.67 14.20
N VAL A 250 8.54 18.27 13.48
CA VAL A 250 7.53 17.55 12.73
C VAL A 250 7.60 17.96 11.26
N ALA A 251 7.78 16.99 10.37
CA ALA A 251 7.64 17.21 8.93
C ALA A 251 6.36 16.51 8.45
N VAL A 252 5.50 17.23 7.74
CA VAL A 252 4.26 16.68 7.20
C VAL A 252 4.29 16.68 5.69
N ILE A 253 4.12 15.49 5.13
CA ILE A 253 4.00 15.29 3.67
C ILE A 253 2.51 15.08 3.35
N CYS A 254 1.89 16.10 2.76
CA CYS A 254 0.45 16.15 2.50
C CYS A 254 0.02 15.41 1.23
N GLY A 255 0.99 14.95 0.40
CA GLY A 255 0.69 14.41 -0.92
C GLY A 255 -0.06 15.44 -1.78
N ARG A 256 -1.06 14.97 -2.52
CA ARG A 256 -1.89 15.80 -3.41
C ARG A 256 -3.04 16.54 -2.68
N ASN A 257 -3.04 16.55 -1.35
CA ASN A 257 -4.09 17.18 -0.54
C ASN A 257 -3.78 18.64 -0.25
N ASP A 258 -4.07 19.53 -1.19
CA ASP A 258 -3.84 20.98 -1.04
C ASP A 258 -4.64 21.63 0.10
N MET A 259 -5.85 21.16 0.38
CA MET A 259 -6.65 21.67 1.49
C MET A 259 -5.94 21.38 2.82
N LEU A 260 -5.45 20.15 3.01
CA LEU A 260 -4.66 19.78 4.17
C LEU A 260 -3.39 20.63 4.27
N ARG A 261 -2.66 20.76 3.16
CA ARG A 261 -1.43 21.57 3.09
C ARG A 261 -1.68 23.01 3.55
N ARG A 262 -2.69 23.69 3.00
CA ARG A 262 -3.05 25.08 3.40
C ARG A 262 -3.39 25.19 4.89
N ARG A 263 -4.14 24.24 5.45
CA ARG A 263 -4.49 24.22 6.88
C ARG A 263 -3.26 24.03 7.77
N LEU A 264 -2.35 23.12 7.40
CA LEU A 264 -1.11 22.87 8.14
C LEU A 264 -0.11 24.01 8.01
N THR A 265 -0.03 24.70 6.87
CA THR A 265 0.80 25.90 6.70
C THR A 265 0.40 27.02 7.68
N ARG A 266 -0.90 27.19 7.93
CA ARG A 266 -1.37 28.14 8.97
C ARG A 266 -0.95 27.70 10.37
N LEU A 267 -0.92 26.40 10.65
CA LEU A 267 -0.45 25.85 11.92
C LEU A 267 1.08 26.04 12.05
N ALA A 268 1.83 25.84 10.95
CA ALA A 268 3.28 26.01 10.91
C ALA A 268 3.72 27.42 11.30
N ALA A 269 3.02 28.45 10.85
CA ALA A 269 3.29 29.84 11.20
C ALA A 269 3.26 30.11 12.72
N ARG A 270 2.56 29.26 13.49
CA ARG A 270 2.44 29.37 14.96
C ARG A 270 3.28 28.34 15.72
N SER A 271 4.08 27.54 15.01
CA SER A 271 4.82 26.41 15.60
C SER A 271 6.22 26.76 16.09
N GLY A 272 6.68 27.99 15.94
CA GLY A 272 8.05 28.40 16.27
C GLY A 272 9.10 27.64 15.43
N GLY A 273 8.80 27.38 14.17
CA GLY A 273 9.69 26.67 13.24
C GLY A 273 9.78 25.14 13.44
N ARG A 274 8.94 24.57 14.33
CA ARG A 274 8.94 23.12 14.59
C ARG A 274 8.17 22.28 13.56
N LEU A 275 7.33 22.93 12.75
CA LEU A 275 6.51 22.25 11.74
C LEU A 275 6.95 22.64 10.33
N THR A 276 7.41 21.67 9.57
CA THR A 276 7.65 21.79 8.13
C THR A 276 6.52 21.11 7.38
N VAL A 277 5.94 21.81 6.38
CA VAL A 277 4.81 21.30 5.59
C VAL A 277 5.22 21.23 4.12
N ARG A 278 5.03 20.07 3.51
CA ARG A 278 5.24 19.83 2.09
C ARG A 278 3.97 19.28 1.44
N GLY A 279 3.79 19.55 0.16
CA GLY A 279 2.78 18.92 -0.68
C GLY A 279 3.21 17.51 -1.12
N PHE A 280 3.00 17.20 -2.38
CA PHE A 280 3.62 16.05 -3.02
C PHE A 280 5.12 16.31 -3.16
N VAL A 281 5.94 15.29 -2.88
CA VAL A 281 7.40 15.36 -2.97
C VAL A 281 7.92 14.19 -3.80
N ASP A 282 8.94 14.42 -4.59
CA ASP A 282 9.60 13.37 -5.40
C ASP A 282 10.72 12.68 -4.63
N ASN A 283 11.22 13.32 -3.58
CA ASN A 283 12.31 12.83 -2.73
C ASN A 283 11.81 12.24 -1.39
N MET A 284 10.73 11.46 -1.41
CA MET A 284 10.16 10.86 -0.19
C MET A 284 11.17 9.99 0.57
N ALA A 285 12.09 9.35 -0.14
CA ALA A 285 13.18 8.56 0.46
C ALA A 285 14.02 9.39 1.43
N ASP A 286 14.35 10.63 1.09
CA ASP A 286 15.16 11.52 1.95
C ASP A 286 14.42 11.83 3.25
N TRP A 287 13.11 12.08 3.19
CA TRP A 287 12.27 12.33 4.37
C TRP A 287 12.22 11.12 5.29
N LEU A 288 12.03 9.90 4.71
CA LEU A 288 11.96 8.66 5.50
C LEU A 288 13.33 8.31 6.10
N ARG A 289 14.43 8.45 5.36
CA ARG A 289 15.79 8.14 5.82
C ARG A 289 16.25 9.05 6.96
N CYS A 290 15.79 10.29 7.00
CA CYS A 290 16.13 11.20 8.09
C CYS A 290 15.14 11.20 9.27
N ALA A 291 14.01 10.47 9.17
CA ALA A 291 13.05 10.35 10.25
C ALA A 291 13.57 9.53 11.44
N ASP A 292 13.20 9.92 12.66
CA ASP A 292 13.31 9.06 13.82
C ASP A 292 12.15 8.09 13.90
N VAL A 293 10.94 8.60 13.62
CA VAL A 293 9.73 7.80 13.48
C VAL A 293 8.86 8.34 12.36
N VAL A 294 8.13 7.44 11.71
CA VAL A 294 7.15 7.77 10.66
C VAL A 294 5.75 7.50 11.19
N VAL A 295 4.91 8.53 11.18
CA VAL A 295 3.50 8.45 11.60
C VAL A 295 2.62 8.43 10.36
N GLY A 296 1.77 7.40 10.21
CA GLY A 296 0.92 7.31 9.03
C GLY A 296 -0.19 6.28 9.12
N LYS A 297 -0.90 6.10 8.00
CA LYS A 297 -1.80 4.96 7.83
C LYS A 297 -1.03 3.70 7.41
N ALA A 298 -1.61 2.52 7.64
CA ALA A 298 -1.00 1.24 7.28
C ALA A 298 -1.09 0.92 5.77
N GLY A 299 -0.75 1.89 4.91
CA GLY A 299 -0.73 1.70 3.46
C GLY A 299 0.46 0.84 3.02
N PRO A 300 0.26 -0.12 2.08
CA PRO A 300 1.31 -1.07 1.68
C PRO A 300 2.57 -0.37 1.16
N GLY A 301 2.43 0.61 0.27
CA GLY A 301 3.58 1.36 -0.27
C GLY A 301 4.35 2.11 0.82
N THR A 302 3.64 2.86 1.68
CA THR A 302 4.29 3.61 2.79
C THR A 302 5.03 2.68 3.75
N ILE A 303 4.47 1.50 4.05
CA ILE A 303 5.15 0.50 4.89
C ILE A 303 6.41 0.00 4.19
N ALA A 304 6.31 -0.44 2.93
CA ALA A 304 7.45 -0.96 2.18
C ALA A 304 8.58 0.08 2.04
N GLU A 305 8.24 1.32 1.71
CA GLU A 305 9.17 2.44 1.62
C GLU A 305 9.86 2.72 2.96
N ALA A 306 9.09 2.82 4.05
CA ALA A 306 9.61 3.11 5.38
C ALA A 306 10.52 2.00 5.91
N VAL A 307 10.13 0.73 5.78
CA VAL A 307 10.98 -0.38 6.26
C VAL A 307 12.26 -0.55 5.44
N CYS A 308 12.23 -0.25 4.15
CA CYS A 308 13.45 -0.21 3.33
C CYS A 308 14.40 0.92 3.75
N CYS A 309 13.86 2.05 4.24
CA CYS A 309 14.66 3.13 4.84
C CYS A 309 15.07 2.86 6.29
N GLY A 310 14.67 1.74 6.89
CA GLY A 310 14.87 1.43 8.30
C GLY A 310 14.16 2.40 9.25
N ALA A 311 13.05 3.00 8.81
CA ALA A 311 12.31 3.98 9.60
C ALA A 311 11.21 3.32 10.45
N PRO A 312 11.24 3.45 11.80
CA PRO A 312 10.19 2.93 12.69
C PRO A 312 8.83 3.52 12.38
N LEU A 313 7.78 2.67 12.41
CA LEU A 313 6.43 3.04 12.02
C LEU A 313 5.48 3.17 13.22
N LEU A 314 4.81 4.32 13.33
CA LEU A 314 3.66 4.51 14.21
C LEU A 314 2.39 4.58 13.35
N LEU A 315 1.74 3.44 13.22
CA LEU A 315 0.54 3.29 12.40
C LEU A 315 -0.68 3.76 13.17
N THR A 316 -1.47 4.65 12.58
CA THR A 316 -2.57 5.33 13.29
C THR A 316 -3.94 5.04 12.71
N SER A 317 -3.99 4.45 11.52
CA SER A 317 -5.23 4.07 10.82
C SER A 317 -4.92 3.12 9.68
N TYR A 318 -5.97 2.51 9.13
CA TYR A 318 -5.91 1.68 7.93
C TYR A 318 -7.24 1.79 7.16
N VAL A 319 -7.24 1.40 5.91
CA VAL A 319 -8.47 1.23 5.13
C VAL A 319 -9.10 -0.12 5.51
N PRO A 320 -10.33 -0.13 6.06
CA PRO A 320 -10.98 -1.36 6.49
C PRO A 320 -11.08 -2.39 5.35
N GLY A 321 -10.80 -3.65 5.67
CA GLY A 321 -10.79 -4.76 4.71
C GLY A 321 -9.47 -4.89 3.98
N GLN A 322 -9.03 -3.86 3.29
CA GLN A 322 -7.84 -3.91 2.44
C GLN A 322 -6.51 -3.82 3.21
N GLU A 323 -6.42 -2.92 4.19
CA GLU A 323 -5.18 -2.63 4.91
C GLU A 323 -5.17 -3.14 6.37
N ALA A 324 -6.23 -3.81 6.82
CA ALA A 324 -6.36 -4.22 8.23
C ALA A 324 -5.18 -5.08 8.72
N GLY A 325 -4.76 -6.07 7.93
CA GLY A 325 -3.65 -6.96 8.27
C GLY A 325 -2.27 -6.31 8.21
N ASN A 326 -2.14 -5.16 7.54
CA ASN A 326 -0.85 -4.49 7.39
C ASN A 326 -0.33 -3.96 8.73
N ALA A 327 -1.22 -3.48 9.59
CA ALA A 327 -0.84 -3.00 10.93
C ALA A 327 -0.31 -4.15 11.79
N ASP A 328 -1.01 -5.29 11.80
CA ASP A 328 -0.59 -6.46 12.56
C ASP A 328 0.72 -7.05 12.04
N PHE A 329 0.94 -7.02 10.73
CA PHE A 329 2.19 -7.45 10.10
C PHE A 329 3.40 -6.65 10.58
N VAL A 330 3.29 -5.32 10.62
CA VAL A 330 4.36 -4.43 11.10
C VAL A 330 4.59 -4.59 12.60
N VAL A 331 3.50 -4.68 13.39
CA VAL A 331 3.59 -4.80 14.85
C VAL A 331 4.16 -6.15 15.28
N SER A 332 3.75 -7.25 14.65
CA SER A 332 4.27 -8.58 14.97
C SER A 332 5.73 -8.75 14.61
N ALA A 333 6.21 -8.06 13.57
CA ALA A 333 7.62 -8.01 13.24
C ALA A 333 8.46 -7.13 14.19
N GLY A 334 7.83 -6.33 15.05
CA GLY A 334 8.51 -5.35 15.90
C GLY A 334 8.95 -4.07 15.18
N ALA A 335 8.61 -3.91 13.89
CA ALA A 335 9.03 -2.77 13.06
C ALA A 335 8.20 -1.49 13.30
N GLY A 336 7.17 -1.57 14.12
CA GLY A 336 6.30 -0.45 14.44
C GLY A 336 5.26 -0.77 15.50
N ARG A 337 4.39 0.21 15.75
CA ARG A 337 3.26 0.08 16.66
C ARG A 337 1.98 0.60 16.04
N TYR A 338 0.84 0.05 16.45
CA TYR A 338 -0.47 0.56 16.09
C TYR A 338 -1.03 1.44 17.21
N VAL A 339 -1.10 2.75 16.97
CA VAL A 339 -1.44 3.79 17.96
C VAL A 339 -2.53 4.72 17.41
N PRO A 340 -3.78 4.25 17.30
CA PRO A 340 -4.88 5.03 16.71
C PRO A 340 -5.31 6.22 17.57
N GLY A 341 -5.12 6.15 18.90
CA GLY A 341 -5.43 7.20 19.88
C GLY A 341 -4.41 8.34 19.83
N LEU A 342 -4.87 9.60 19.96
CA LEU A 342 -3.98 10.76 19.95
C LEU A 342 -3.07 10.79 21.19
N ALA A 343 -3.59 10.39 22.35
CA ALA A 343 -2.81 10.33 23.58
C ALA A 343 -1.74 9.24 23.51
N ASP A 344 -2.10 8.07 23.02
CA ASP A 344 -1.19 6.92 22.87
C ASP A 344 -0.08 7.23 21.84
N LEU A 345 -0.43 7.92 20.73
CA LEU A 345 0.54 8.36 19.73
C LEU A 345 1.59 9.31 20.35
N VAL A 346 1.14 10.31 21.12
CA VAL A 346 2.03 11.27 21.76
C VAL A 346 2.92 10.61 22.80
N ALA A 347 2.35 9.71 23.63
CA ALA A 347 3.09 8.96 24.64
C ALA A 347 4.14 8.04 24.02
N GLU A 348 3.81 7.39 22.88
CA GLU A 348 4.76 6.51 22.19
C GLU A 348 5.89 7.29 21.52
N ILE A 349 5.63 8.46 20.97
CA ILE A 349 6.68 9.37 20.46
C ILE A 349 7.62 9.77 21.60
N ASP A 350 7.05 10.16 22.74
CA ASP A 350 7.84 10.55 23.93
C ASP A 350 8.68 9.39 24.45
N ARG A 351 8.12 8.20 24.54
CA ARG A 351 8.83 6.99 24.92
C ARG A 351 10.02 6.71 23.99
N LEU A 352 9.78 6.69 22.67
CA LEU A 352 10.84 6.39 21.69
C LEU A 352 11.94 7.45 21.66
N LYS A 353 11.61 8.70 21.92
CA LYS A 353 12.58 9.78 22.02
C LYS A 353 13.54 9.57 23.20
N HIS A 354 13.06 9.05 24.34
CA HIS A 354 13.85 8.83 25.54
C HIS A 354 14.39 7.40 25.68
N ASP A 355 14.07 6.52 24.72
CA ASP A 355 14.55 5.13 24.68
C ASP A 355 15.24 4.82 23.34
N PRO A 356 16.51 5.23 23.18
CA PRO A 356 17.29 4.97 21.95
C PRO A 356 17.43 3.49 21.63
N ARG A 357 17.38 2.61 22.66
CA ARG A 357 17.48 1.17 22.48
C ARG A 357 16.22 0.63 21.80
N ALA A 358 15.05 0.98 22.29
CA ALA A 358 13.78 0.59 21.67
C ALA A 358 13.68 1.11 20.23
N LEU A 359 14.17 2.33 19.97
CA LEU A 359 14.21 2.90 18.61
C LEU A 359 15.15 2.09 17.69
N ALA A 360 16.31 1.68 18.19
CA ALA A 360 17.26 0.85 17.45
C ALA A 360 16.69 -0.55 17.17
N GLU A 361 16.05 -1.18 18.15
CA GLU A 361 15.37 -2.47 18.00
C GLU A 361 14.27 -2.41 16.90
N MET A 362 13.46 -1.35 16.87
CA MET A 362 12.46 -1.15 15.83
C MET A 362 13.10 -0.93 14.44
N ARG A 363 14.23 -0.22 14.35
CA ARG A 363 14.98 -0.06 13.10
C ARG A 363 15.52 -1.39 12.59
N GLN A 364 16.08 -2.20 13.48
CA GLN A 364 16.57 -3.54 13.14
C GLN A 364 15.43 -4.45 12.69
N ALA A 365 14.31 -4.41 13.38
CA ALA A 365 13.11 -5.17 13.02
C ALA A 365 12.56 -4.75 11.64
N SER A 366 12.63 -3.48 11.28
CA SER A 366 12.26 -3.00 9.93
C SER A 366 13.10 -3.69 8.84
N ALA A 367 14.39 -3.93 9.07
CA ALA A 367 15.24 -4.63 8.12
C ALA A 367 14.81 -6.08 7.87
N SER A 368 14.24 -6.77 8.88
CA SER A 368 13.80 -8.17 8.73
C SER A 368 12.63 -8.36 7.76
N ILE A 369 11.78 -7.36 7.63
CA ILE A 369 10.61 -7.39 6.74
C ILE A 369 10.79 -6.56 5.46
N SER A 370 11.91 -5.86 5.32
CA SER A 370 12.21 -5.08 4.12
C SER A 370 12.60 -5.99 2.94
N ARG A 371 12.32 -5.53 1.73
CA ARG A 371 12.70 -6.20 0.47
C ARG A 371 13.30 -5.16 -0.50
N PRO A 372 14.49 -4.62 -0.18
CA PRO A 372 15.08 -3.52 -0.96
C PRO A 372 15.40 -3.92 -2.41
N GLY A 373 15.65 -5.20 -2.69
CA GLY A 373 15.92 -5.74 -4.02
C GLY A 373 14.68 -6.04 -4.87
N ALA A 374 13.46 -5.93 -4.30
CA ALA A 374 12.25 -6.43 -4.95
C ALA A 374 12.03 -5.90 -6.39
N ALA A 375 12.29 -4.62 -6.63
CA ALA A 375 12.14 -4.04 -7.97
C ALA A 375 13.13 -4.63 -8.98
N ALA A 376 14.38 -4.88 -8.57
CA ALA A 376 15.41 -5.48 -9.41
C ALA A 376 15.11 -6.97 -9.69
N ASP A 377 14.70 -7.73 -8.66
CA ASP A 377 14.36 -9.14 -8.80
C ASP A 377 13.14 -9.32 -9.73
N ILE A 378 12.13 -8.44 -9.63
CA ILE A 378 10.99 -8.41 -10.55
C ILE A 378 11.47 -8.07 -11.96
N ALA A 379 12.32 -7.06 -12.12
CA ALA A 379 12.87 -6.68 -13.42
C ALA A 379 13.64 -7.84 -14.08
N MET A 380 14.46 -8.58 -13.34
CA MET A 380 15.18 -9.76 -13.84
C MET A 380 14.22 -10.88 -14.28
N MET A 381 13.16 -11.15 -13.51
CA MET A 381 12.14 -12.11 -13.89
C MET A 381 11.42 -11.70 -15.17
N LEU A 382 11.01 -10.44 -15.29
CA LEU A 382 10.35 -9.91 -16.49
C LEU A 382 11.26 -9.95 -17.71
N ALA A 383 12.54 -9.62 -17.55
CA ALA A 383 13.55 -9.72 -18.61
C ALA A 383 13.67 -11.15 -19.13
N SER A 384 13.81 -12.13 -18.24
CA SER A 384 13.87 -13.56 -18.62
C SER A 384 12.63 -14.02 -19.37
N LEU A 385 11.44 -13.62 -18.92
CA LEU A 385 10.19 -13.96 -19.58
C LEU A 385 10.08 -13.31 -20.98
N ALA A 386 10.48 -12.05 -21.11
CA ALA A 386 10.43 -11.33 -22.36
C ALA A 386 11.42 -11.87 -23.40
N GLU A 387 12.60 -12.25 -22.97
CA GLU A 387 13.61 -12.90 -23.81
C GLU A 387 13.18 -14.28 -24.26
N GLY A 388 12.59 -15.07 -23.34
CA GLY A 388 12.01 -16.37 -23.65
C GLY A 388 10.87 -16.29 -24.67
N ALA A 389 9.98 -15.34 -24.54
CA ALA A 389 8.89 -15.10 -25.50
C ALA A 389 9.42 -14.69 -26.87
N ARG A 390 10.48 -13.87 -26.95
CA ARG A 390 11.14 -13.46 -28.19
C ARG A 390 11.90 -14.62 -28.86
N ALA A 391 12.61 -15.45 -28.07
CA ALA A 391 13.41 -16.57 -28.60
C ALA A 391 12.51 -17.72 -29.08
N ALA A 392 11.35 -17.86 -28.46
CA ALA A 392 10.47 -18.98 -28.77
C ALA A 392 9.83 -18.84 -30.16
N GLY A 393 9.65 -17.62 -30.73
CA GLY A 393 8.88 -17.47 -31.97
C GLY A 393 7.67 -18.42 -32.01
N VAL A 394 7.53 -19.16 -30.92
CA VAL A 394 6.63 -20.26 -30.62
C VAL A 394 6.06 -19.96 -29.22
N ALA A 395 4.76 -20.09 -29.12
CA ALA A 395 4.00 -19.91 -27.90
C ALA A 395 4.68 -20.46 -26.65
N VAL A 396 4.89 -19.64 -25.64
CA VAL A 396 5.06 -20.12 -24.27
C VAL A 396 3.65 -20.58 -23.79
N THR A 397 3.15 -21.60 -24.44
CA THR A 397 1.96 -22.32 -23.99
C THR A 397 2.37 -23.24 -22.85
N THR A 398 2.46 -22.73 -21.66
CA THR A 398 2.13 -23.56 -20.51
C THR A 398 0.61 -23.73 -20.57
N PRO A 399 0.07 -24.95 -20.74
CA PRO A 399 -1.37 -25.14 -20.78
C PRO A 399 -1.95 -24.56 -19.49
N ALA A 400 -2.74 -23.50 -19.64
CA ALA A 400 -3.52 -22.97 -18.57
C ALA A 400 -4.60 -23.99 -18.25
N THR A 401 -4.29 -24.97 -17.41
CA THR A 401 -5.34 -25.67 -16.67
C THR A 401 -6.08 -24.57 -15.92
N ALA A 402 -7.29 -24.29 -16.40
CA ALA A 402 -8.14 -23.24 -15.85
C ALA A 402 -8.27 -23.47 -14.35
N TRP A 403 -7.51 -22.70 -13.56
CA TRP A 403 -7.64 -22.72 -12.12
C TRP A 403 -9.06 -22.29 -11.76
N GLN A 404 -9.80 -23.17 -11.14
CA GLN A 404 -11.09 -22.84 -10.55
C GLN A 404 -10.86 -22.72 -9.03
N PRO A 405 -11.27 -21.60 -8.40
CA PRO A 405 -11.24 -21.51 -6.95
C PRO A 405 -12.02 -22.69 -6.36
N ALA A 406 -11.46 -23.35 -5.36
CA ALA A 406 -12.17 -24.39 -4.65
C ALA A 406 -13.55 -23.88 -4.24
N ARG A 407 -14.62 -24.62 -4.57
CA ARG A 407 -16.03 -24.17 -4.44
C ARG A 407 -16.45 -23.81 -3.01
N ASN A 408 -15.64 -24.19 -1.99
CA ASN A 408 -15.91 -24.02 -0.56
C ASN A 408 -14.82 -23.27 0.19
N ILE A 409 -14.30 -22.16 -0.36
CA ILE A 409 -13.35 -21.31 0.38
C ILE A 409 -14.14 -20.47 1.38
N PRO A 410 -13.99 -20.67 2.71
CA PRO A 410 -14.67 -19.86 3.71
C PRO A 410 -14.21 -18.39 3.60
N PRO A 411 -15.07 -17.42 3.91
CA PRO A 411 -14.70 -16.00 3.97
C PRO A 411 -13.45 -15.80 4.83
N LEU A 412 -12.58 -14.88 4.47
CA LEU A 412 -11.32 -14.57 5.18
C LEU A 412 -11.50 -14.39 6.69
N ALA A 413 -12.64 -13.81 7.12
CA ALA A 413 -12.99 -13.64 8.53
C ALA A 413 -13.23 -14.97 9.29
N GLN A 414 -13.40 -16.09 8.60
CA GLN A 414 -13.67 -17.41 9.16
C GLN A 414 -12.48 -18.39 9.04
N ARG A 415 -11.32 -17.92 8.59
CA ARG A 415 -10.11 -18.73 8.44
C ARG A 415 -9.19 -18.50 9.65
N PRO A 416 -9.23 -19.32 10.71
CA PRO A 416 -8.47 -19.08 11.94
C PRO A 416 -6.95 -19.12 11.74
N GLU A 417 -6.47 -19.83 10.74
CA GLU A 417 -5.03 -20.04 10.50
C GLU A 417 -4.31 -18.85 9.85
N VAL A 418 -5.04 -17.89 9.27
CA VAL A 418 -4.43 -16.69 8.66
C VAL A 418 -3.99 -15.69 9.72
N TRP A 419 -4.45 -15.84 10.97
CA TRP A 419 -4.34 -14.84 12.03
C TRP A 419 -3.86 -15.36 13.37
N THR A 420 -3.16 -16.48 13.45
CA THR A 420 -2.45 -16.86 14.68
C THR A 420 -1.21 -15.97 14.90
N VAL A 421 -1.43 -14.67 14.88
CA VAL A 421 -0.59 -13.74 15.62
C VAL A 421 -1.13 -13.76 17.05
N LEU A 422 -0.30 -14.21 17.98
CA LEU A 422 -0.59 -14.28 19.42
C LEU A 422 -1.38 -13.05 19.87
N PRO A 423 -2.51 -13.22 20.58
CA PRO A 423 -3.25 -12.08 21.08
C PRO A 423 -2.33 -11.29 22.01
N GLN A 424 -1.93 -10.11 21.61
CA GLN A 424 -1.31 -9.17 22.54
C GLN A 424 -2.26 -9.03 23.72
N ARG A 425 -1.79 -9.33 24.93
CA ARG A 425 -2.52 -9.06 26.17
C ARG A 425 -2.89 -7.59 26.16
N ALA A 426 -4.13 -7.30 25.78
CA ALA A 426 -4.68 -5.95 25.88
C ALA A 426 -4.44 -5.46 27.29
N SER A 427 -3.77 -4.34 27.45
CA SER A 427 -3.55 -3.73 28.76
C SER A 427 -4.90 -3.55 29.45
N ARG A 428 -4.95 -3.64 30.78
CA ARG A 428 -6.21 -3.50 31.57
C ARG A 428 -6.97 -2.20 31.19
N ALA A 429 -6.28 -1.17 30.76
CA ALA A 429 -6.86 0.10 30.32
C ALA A 429 -7.68 -0.01 29.02
N SER A 430 -7.25 -0.80 28.01
CA SER A 430 -7.99 -0.97 26.76
C SER A 430 -9.25 -1.83 26.91
N ARG A 431 -9.30 -2.70 27.93
CA ARG A 431 -10.52 -3.46 28.30
C ARG A 431 -11.58 -2.59 28.97
N ARG A 432 -11.17 -1.56 29.74
CA ARG A 432 -12.09 -0.61 30.38
C ARG A 432 -12.76 0.30 29.33
N ALA A 433 -11.98 0.85 28.41
CA ALA A 433 -12.51 1.68 27.33
C ALA A 433 -13.50 0.96 26.39
N ARG A 434 -13.36 -0.37 26.21
CA ARG A 434 -14.33 -1.16 25.43
C ARG A 434 -15.63 -1.43 26.19
N ARG A 435 -15.59 -1.56 27.53
CA ARG A 435 -16.80 -1.72 28.34
C ARG A 435 -17.66 -0.46 28.38
N ASP A 436 -17.02 0.70 28.44
CA ASP A 436 -17.72 2.01 28.46
C ASP A 436 -18.39 2.35 27.13
N LEU A 437 -17.94 1.75 26.01
CA LEU A 437 -18.53 1.95 24.68
C LEU A 437 -19.71 1.01 24.37
N ILE A 438 -19.88 -0.10 25.10
CA ILE A 438 -20.90 -1.12 24.81
C ILE A 438 -22.05 -1.07 25.83
N GLY A 439 -21.95 -0.33 26.93
CA GLY A 439 -23.04 -0.08 27.87
C GLY A 439 -23.66 -1.34 28.51
N VAL A 440 -22.88 -2.44 28.64
CA VAL A 440 -23.36 -3.68 29.29
C VAL A 440 -22.62 -3.89 30.54
N ASP A 441 -23.29 -3.63 31.66
CA ASP A 441 -22.81 -4.00 32.98
C ASP A 441 -23.14 -5.50 33.25
N GLY A 442 -22.15 -6.23 33.75
CA GLY A 442 -22.22 -7.69 33.89
C GLY A 442 -23.04 -8.15 35.13
N GLY A 443 -24.21 -7.68 35.27
CA GLY A 443 -25.15 -8.13 36.31
C GLY A 443 -26.57 -7.79 35.89
N GLY A 444 -27.34 -8.80 35.57
CA GLY A 444 -28.70 -8.73 35.01
C GLY A 444 -29.76 -8.09 35.94
N ARG A 445 -29.67 -6.79 36.15
CA ARG A 445 -30.74 -6.00 36.76
C ARG A 445 -31.12 -4.82 35.86
N ARG A 446 -32.36 -4.82 35.38
CA ARG A 446 -32.96 -3.70 34.64
C ARG A 446 -32.95 -2.44 35.51
N LEU A 447 -32.31 -1.37 35.03
CA LEU A 447 -32.44 -0.05 35.67
C LEU A 447 -33.82 0.54 35.35
N LYS A 448 -34.51 0.94 36.46
CA LYS A 448 -35.80 1.62 36.43
C LYS A 448 -35.69 2.97 35.75
N THR A 449 -36.71 3.26 34.97
CA THR A 449 -36.93 4.53 34.26
C THR A 449 -36.90 5.75 35.16
N LEU A 450 -36.10 6.75 34.84
CA LEU A 450 -36.11 8.08 35.47
C LEU A 450 -37.35 8.89 34.99
N PRO A 451 -37.92 9.72 35.86
CA PRO A 451 -39.19 10.40 35.58
C PRO A 451 -38.98 11.62 34.62
N ARG A 452 -40.01 11.83 33.81
CA ARG A 452 -40.15 12.98 32.89
C ARG A 452 -40.09 14.29 33.65
N ARG A 453 -39.16 15.20 33.30
CA ARG A 453 -39.18 16.62 33.69
C ARG A 453 -40.36 17.33 33.03
N ARG A 454 -41.18 17.97 33.86
CA ARG A 454 -42.27 18.89 33.53
C ARG A 454 -41.72 20.13 32.77
N LYS A 455 -42.49 20.55 31.80
CA LYS A 455 -42.42 21.91 31.20
C LYS A 455 -42.60 22.96 32.29
N LEU A 456 -41.78 23.96 32.35
CA LEU A 456 -42.06 25.25 32.95
C LEU A 456 -41.89 26.30 31.85
N GLY A 457 -42.91 27.14 31.80
CA GLY A 457 -43.19 28.10 30.76
C GLY A 457 -42.38 29.39 30.84
N ARG A 458 -42.66 30.18 29.87
CA ARG A 458 -42.22 31.56 29.58
C ARG A 458 -42.05 32.47 30.81
N LEU A 459 -40.94 33.15 30.85
CA LEU A 459 -40.87 34.62 30.83
C LEU A 459 -39.47 34.99 30.32
#